data_228f2220c490d135ecaa386cef4c9696
#
_entry.id   228f2220c490d135ecaa386cef4c9696
#
_cell.length_a   1.000
_cell.length_b   1.000
_cell.length_c   1.000
_cell.angle_alpha   90.00
_cell.angle_beta   90.00
_cell.angle_gamma   90.00
#
_symmetry.space_group_name_H-M   'P 1'
#
loop_
_entity.id
_entity.type
_entity.pdbx_description
1 polymer ?
#
loop_
_entity_poly.entity_id
_entity_poly.type
_entity_poly.pdbx_seq_one_letter_code
_entity_poly.pdbx_strand_id
1 'polypeptide(L)'
;MESWRGADVPVLPGSGPAPRLHDTATGKLVLASAGPVATLYACGITPYDATHIGHAATYTAWDLLVRAWLDAAPEPVEPSGASQLPESQSSPSRFTVIYVQNVTDVDDPLLERATRDGEDWRELARRETQRYREDMEALRVLPPTHLIGAVEALPIIERFSARMAERGALYGVDEDVYFARSADPRFGLLSGPGTASGFGPVEMAELSAQRGGDPNRPGKKDPLDCLVWRAERPGEPSWDSPFGRGRPGWHVECAAIATEYLGPVFDVQAGGVDLVFPHHEMSASHARVALAPADHAFARVYAHAGMVTYQGEKMSKSLGNLVFVSRLLADGADPMAIRMSLLAHHYRSDWEWTDAVLGDGQARLARWRAALGRAEAAVPYPDADSAPAPAASETEFGGGETEFGGGETEFGGGETEFGGGEAEFGGREAEFGAPGSGLASEAVGVLAGVRARLRDDLDAPGALAIVDRWADSLLAKAPWITPRDVSGARLVKETIDARLGITL
;
A
#
# COMPACT_ATOMS: atom_id res chain seq x y z
N MET A 1 14.39 1.63 -16.98
CA MET A 1 15.03 0.42 -16.37
C MET A 1 14.12 -0.79 -16.52
N GLU A 2 14.66 -2.03 -16.51
CA GLU A 2 13.82 -3.23 -16.39
C GLU A 2 13.29 -3.38 -14.97
N SER A 3 12.04 -3.83 -14.83
CA SER A 3 11.46 -4.18 -13.53
C SER A 3 11.80 -5.62 -13.15
N TRP A 4 11.37 -6.08 -11.96
CA TRP A 4 11.50 -7.48 -11.55
C TRP A 4 10.35 -8.32 -12.11
N ARG A 5 10.47 -9.64 -11.97
CA ARG A 5 9.43 -10.56 -12.45
C ARG A 5 8.22 -10.51 -11.51
N GLY A 6 7.06 -10.23 -12.07
CA GLY A 6 5.79 -10.28 -11.35
C GLY A 6 5.38 -11.70 -10.99
N ALA A 7 4.78 -11.85 -9.81
CA ALA A 7 4.09 -13.08 -9.45
C ALA A 7 2.77 -13.18 -10.21
N ASP A 8 2.40 -14.41 -10.62
CA ASP A 8 1.05 -14.66 -11.14
C ASP A 8 0.02 -14.43 -10.03
N VAL A 9 -1.03 -13.67 -10.32
CA VAL A 9 -2.11 -13.37 -9.39
C VAL A 9 -3.34 -14.20 -9.78
N PRO A 10 -3.82 -15.10 -8.92
CA PRO A 10 -5.02 -15.88 -9.21
C PRO A 10 -6.25 -15.02 -9.46
N VAL A 11 -7.07 -15.41 -10.44
CA VAL A 11 -8.34 -14.74 -10.73
C VAL A 11 -9.43 -15.33 -9.85
N LEU A 12 -9.97 -14.52 -8.94
CA LEU A 12 -11.01 -14.95 -7.99
C LEU A 12 -12.42 -14.84 -8.59
N PRO A 13 -13.38 -15.65 -8.12
CA PRO A 13 -14.78 -15.56 -8.53
C PRO A 13 -15.37 -14.18 -8.21
N GLY A 14 -16.11 -13.61 -9.17
CA GLY A 14 -16.68 -12.27 -9.04
C GLY A 14 -15.63 -11.18 -8.95
N SER A 15 -16.03 -10.00 -8.48
CA SER A 15 -15.12 -8.85 -8.23
C SER A 15 -15.34 -8.30 -6.84
N GLY A 16 -14.30 -7.71 -6.27
CA GLY A 16 -14.39 -6.97 -5.02
C GLY A 16 -14.89 -5.54 -5.23
N PRO A 17 -15.21 -4.83 -4.15
CA PRO A 17 -15.48 -3.39 -4.20
C PRO A 17 -14.21 -2.60 -4.45
N ALA A 18 -14.35 -1.39 -5.04
CA ALA A 18 -13.25 -0.47 -5.25
C ALA A 18 -12.57 -0.07 -3.92
N PRO A 19 -11.23 -0.06 -3.84
CA PRO A 19 -10.53 0.29 -2.61
C PRO A 19 -10.68 1.77 -2.29
N ARG A 20 -10.67 2.08 -0.99
CA ARG A 20 -10.64 3.43 -0.44
C ARG A 20 -9.36 3.60 0.36
N LEU A 21 -8.78 4.77 0.34
CA LEU A 21 -7.57 5.12 1.07
C LEU A 21 -7.79 6.36 1.92
N HIS A 22 -7.09 6.41 3.03
CA HIS A 22 -6.97 7.64 3.80
C HIS A 22 -6.07 8.62 3.04
N ASP A 23 -6.66 9.74 2.62
CA ASP A 23 -5.92 10.82 1.98
C ASP A 23 -5.25 11.71 3.03
N THR A 24 -3.93 11.80 2.99
CA THR A 24 -3.13 12.58 3.94
C THR A 24 -3.42 14.08 3.87
N ALA A 25 -3.80 14.60 2.69
CA ALA A 25 -4.10 16.01 2.55
C ALA A 25 -5.38 16.41 3.31
N THR A 26 -6.42 15.60 3.22
CA THR A 26 -7.75 15.90 3.77
C THR A 26 -8.06 15.19 5.08
N GLY A 27 -7.29 14.15 5.44
CA GLY A 27 -7.57 13.30 6.60
C GLY A 27 -8.81 12.42 6.43
N LYS A 28 -9.32 12.23 5.21
CA LYS A 28 -10.56 11.51 4.92
C LYS A 28 -10.30 10.21 4.16
N LEU A 29 -11.19 9.25 4.37
CA LEU A 29 -11.23 8.02 3.58
C LEU A 29 -11.96 8.29 2.25
N VAL A 30 -11.24 8.17 1.13
CA VAL A 30 -11.74 8.48 -0.22
C VAL A 30 -11.53 7.32 -1.17
N LEU A 31 -12.25 7.27 -2.29
CA LEU A 31 -12.00 6.29 -3.35
C LEU A 31 -10.58 6.45 -3.90
N ALA A 32 -9.89 5.33 -4.06
CA ALA A 32 -8.51 5.31 -4.53
C ALA A 32 -8.36 5.47 -6.06
N SER A 33 -9.47 5.43 -6.82
CA SER A 33 -9.47 5.68 -8.25
C SER A 33 -10.76 6.36 -8.70
N ALA A 34 -10.64 7.26 -9.67
CA ALA A 34 -11.76 8.01 -10.23
C ALA A 34 -12.40 7.32 -11.46
N GLY A 35 -11.83 6.26 -12.00
CA GLY A 35 -12.30 5.59 -13.22
C GLY A 35 -11.78 4.16 -13.35
N PRO A 36 -12.00 3.53 -14.52
CA PRO A 36 -11.67 2.13 -14.74
C PRO A 36 -10.15 1.87 -14.90
N VAL A 37 -9.36 2.91 -15.13
CA VAL A 37 -7.90 2.84 -15.14
C VAL A 37 -7.41 3.44 -13.83
N ALA A 38 -6.87 2.62 -12.96
CA ALA A 38 -6.28 3.04 -11.70
C ALA A 38 -4.79 3.37 -11.89
N THR A 39 -4.37 4.52 -11.40
CA THR A 39 -3.04 5.06 -11.63
C THR A 39 -2.32 5.31 -10.30
N LEU A 40 -1.12 4.73 -10.15
CA LEU A 40 -0.29 4.81 -8.96
C LEU A 40 1.10 5.33 -9.30
N TYR A 41 1.54 6.37 -8.62
CA TYR A 41 2.93 6.75 -8.53
C TYR A 41 3.44 6.49 -7.12
N ALA A 42 4.39 5.56 -6.96
CA ALA A 42 5.06 5.37 -5.69
C ALA A 42 6.51 5.87 -5.79
N CYS A 43 6.88 6.78 -4.88
CA CYS A 43 8.28 7.20 -4.78
C CYS A 43 9.16 6.00 -4.45
N GLY A 44 10.24 5.85 -5.22
CA GLY A 44 11.14 4.72 -5.14
C GLY A 44 12.28 4.91 -4.16
N ILE A 45 13.34 4.15 -4.36
CA ILE A 45 14.52 4.16 -3.50
C ILE A 45 15.63 5.06 -4.07
N THR A 46 16.49 5.58 -3.19
CA THR A 46 17.86 5.98 -3.54
C THR A 46 18.77 4.77 -3.28
N PRO A 47 19.34 4.13 -4.31
CA PRO A 47 19.98 2.82 -4.20
C PRO A 47 21.43 2.95 -3.69
N TYR A 48 21.60 3.44 -2.48
CA TYR A 48 22.90 3.58 -1.81
C TYR A 48 23.13 2.50 -0.72
N ASP A 49 22.10 1.67 -0.44
CA ASP A 49 22.13 0.54 0.49
C ASP A 49 21.00 -0.46 0.18
N ALA A 50 21.09 -1.67 0.77
CA ALA A 50 20.09 -2.70 0.63
C ALA A 50 18.70 -2.27 1.19
N THR A 51 17.66 -2.95 0.74
CA THR A 51 16.28 -2.74 1.21
C THR A 51 16.13 -3.10 2.68
N HIS A 52 15.82 -2.13 3.52
CA HIS A 52 15.47 -2.40 4.91
C HIS A 52 13.96 -2.65 5.08
N ILE A 53 13.58 -3.21 6.22
CA ILE A 53 12.19 -3.59 6.54
C ILE A 53 11.20 -2.40 6.40
N GLY A 54 11.61 -1.17 6.67
CA GLY A 54 10.77 0.01 6.44
C GLY A 54 10.40 0.19 4.96
N HIS A 55 11.35 0.03 4.04
CA HIS A 55 11.06 0.03 2.60
C HIS A 55 10.14 -1.14 2.23
N ALA A 56 10.44 -2.35 2.74
CA ALA A 56 9.62 -3.52 2.47
C ALA A 56 8.16 -3.32 2.93
N ALA A 57 7.93 -2.71 4.10
CA ALA A 57 6.61 -2.39 4.62
C ALA A 57 5.87 -1.42 3.68
N THR A 58 6.56 -0.36 3.25
CA THR A 58 6.01 0.63 2.32
C THR A 58 5.58 -0.01 0.99
N TYR A 59 6.46 -0.77 0.33
CA TYR A 59 6.12 -1.36 -0.97
C TYR A 59 5.14 -2.53 -0.87
N THR A 60 5.11 -3.24 0.25
CA THR A 60 4.07 -4.26 0.52
C THR A 60 2.68 -3.61 0.66
N ALA A 61 2.59 -2.41 1.25
CA ALA A 61 1.33 -1.67 1.32
C ALA A 61 0.81 -1.28 -0.08
N TRP A 62 1.70 -0.81 -0.94
CA TRP A 62 1.30 -0.42 -2.30
C TRP A 62 1.01 -1.64 -3.20
N ASP A 63 1.67 -2.77 -2.96
CA ASP A 63 1.30 -4.05 -3.56
C ASP A 63 -0.11 -4.49 -3.17
N LEU A 64 -0.53 -4.31 -1.92
CA LEU A 64 -1.92 -4.57 -1.51
C LEU A 64 -2.91 -3.69 -2.26
N LEU A 65 -2.60 -2.41 -2.49
CA LEU A 65 -3.44 -1.52 -3.28
C LEU A 65 -3.58 -2.01 -4.72
N VAL A 66 -2.47 -2.36 -5.36
CA VAL A 66 -2.46 -2.93 -6.72
C VAL A 66 -3.31 -4.21 -6.78
N ARG A 67 -3.13 -5.13 -5.83
CA ARG A 67 -3.93 -6.37 -5.74
C ARG A 67 -5.41 -6.09 -5.46
N ALA A 68 -5.70 -5.03 -4.69
CA ALA A 68 -7.07 -4.61 -4.45
C ALA A 68 -7.75 -4.14 -5.74
N TRP A 69 -7.08 -3.32 -6.54
CA TRP A 69 -7.59 -2.88 -7.84
C TRP A 69 -7.73 -4.03 -8.83
N LEU A 70 -6.74 -4.92 -8.94
CA LEU A 70 -6.79 -6.06 -9.87
C LEU A 70 -7.98 -6.99 -9.63
N ASP A 71 -8.52 -7.05 -8.42
CA ASP A 71 -9.69 -7.86 -8.07
C ASP A 71 -10.99 -7.07 -8.02
N ALA A 72 -10.94 -5.73 -7.95
CA ALA A 72 -12.12 -4.89 -7.81
C ALA A 72 -12.76 -4.54 -9.16
N ALA A 73 -14.07 -4.27 -9.13
CA ALA A 73 -14.77 -3.59 -10.20
C ALA A 73 -14.80 -2.08 -9.95
N PRO A 74 -14.66 -1.25 -11.00
CA PRO A 74 -14.88 0.19 -10.88
C PRO A 74 -16.30 0.49 -10.42
N GLU A 75 -16.47 1.51 -9.55
CA GLU A 75 -17.81 1.99 -9.22
C GLU A 75 -18.44 2.65 -10.47
N PRO A 76 -19.75 2.47 -10.71
CA PRO A 76 -20.44 3.15 -11.80
C PRO A 76 -20.29 4.66 -11.63
N VAL A 77 -19.74 5.34 -12.65
CA VAL A 77 -19.73 6.80 -12.68
C VAL A 77 -21.14 7.26 -13.02
N GLU A 78 -21.82 7.89 -12.07
CA GLU A 78 -23.09 8.58 -12.36
C GLU A 78 -22.84 9.65 -13.42
N PRO A 79 -23.50 9.60 -14.61
CA PRO A 79 -23.30 10.62 -15.61
C PRO A 79 -23.83 11.95 -15.07
N SER A 80 -22.94 12.89 -14.82
CA SER A 80 -23.30 14.28 -14.51
C SER A 80 -23.93 14.93 -15.75
N GLY A 81 -25.27 14.88 -15.84
CA GLY A 81 -26.05 15.55 -16.89
C GLY A 81 -26.40 14.66 -18.08
N ALA A 82 -27.71 14.50 -18.25
CA ALA A 82 -28.44 13.81 -19.29
C ALA A 82 -27.75 13.70 -20.67
N SER A 83 -27.09 12.57 -20.91
CA SER A 83 -26.93 12.02 -22.24
C SER A 83 -26.99 10.51 -22.10
N GLN A 84 -28.13 9.94 -22.45
CA GLN A 84 -28.29 8.48 -22.56
C GLN A 84 -27.45 8.02 -23.76
N LEU A 85 -26.21 7.60 -23.49
CA LEU A 85 -25.47 6.80 -24.45
C LEU A 85 -26.03 5.36 -24.46
N PRO A 86 -26.05 4.68 -25.61
CA PRO A 86 -26.65 3.35 -25.71
C PRO A 86 -25.89 2.35 -24.83
N GLU A 87 -26.63 1.47 -24.17
CA GLU A 87 -26.23 0.43 -23.21
C GLU A 87 -25.26 -0.65 -23.74
N SER A 88 -24.53 -0.43 -24.80
CA SER A 88 -23.70 -1.46 -25.46
C SER A 88 -22.22 -1.49 -25.09
N GLN A 89 -21.78 -0.71 -24.09
CA GLN A 89 -20.44 -0.88 -23.53
C GLN A 89 -20.56 -1.42 -22.10
N SER A 90 -20.45 -2.75 -21.96
CA SER A 90 -20.28 -3.38 -20.65
C SER A 90 -19.16 -2.66 -19.90
N SER A 91 -19.45 -2.10 -18.71
CA SER A 91 -18.43 -1.56 -17.81
C SER A 91 -17.31 -2.59 -17.66
N PRO A 92 -16.03 -2.19 -17.67
CA PRO A 92 -14.94 -3.12 -17.51
C PRO A 92 -15.15 -3.91 -16.22
N SER A 93 -15.02 -5.22 -16.30
CA SER A 93 -15.28 -6.13 -15.18
C SER A 93 -14.27 -5.95 -14.04
N ARG A 94 -13.12 -5.33 -14.31
CA ARG A 94 -12.01 -5.08 -13.36
C ARG A 94 -11.21 -3.85 -13.78
N PHE A 95 -10.45 -3.29 -12.83
CA PHE A 95 -9.53 -2.17 -13.13
C PHE A 95 -8.38 -2.61 -14.04
N THR A 96 -7.95 -1.69 -14.91
CA THR A 96 -6.61 -1.70 -15.48
C THR A 96 -5.71 -0.88 -14.56
N VAL A 97 -4.56 -1.40 -14.16
CA VAL A 97 -3.64 -0.69 -13.25
C VAL A 97 -2.40 -0.24 -13.98
N ILE A 98 -2.04 1.04 -13.85
CA ILE A 98 -0.77 1.59 -14.31
C ILE A 98 -0.01 2.04 -13.07
N TYR A 99 1.06 1.32 -12.75
CA TYR A 99 1.92 1.60 -11.61
C TYR A 99 3.28 2.09 -12.09
N VAL A 100 3.68 3.28 -11.65
CA VAL A 100 4.97 3.91 -11.96
C VAL A 100 5.77 4.07 -10.68
N GLN A 101 7.05 3.72 -10.74
CA GLN A 101 7.99 3.91 -9.64
C GLN A 101 9.32 4.42 -10.19
N ASN A 102 9.94 5.38 -9.50
CA ASN A 102 11.28 5.83 -9.83
C ASN A 102 12.37 5.07 -9.05
N VAL A 103 13.60 5.22 -9.52
CA VAL A 103 14.83 4.94 -8.76
C VAL A 103 15.69 6.19 -8.84
N THR A 104 15.96 6.83 -7.71
CA THR A 104 16.84 8.00 -7.64
C THR A 104 18.29 7.53 -7.68
N ASP A 105 18.75 7.12 -8.87
CA ASP A 105 20.07 6.54 -9.12
C ASP A 105 21.19 7.57 -9.28
N VAL A 106 20.91 8.84 -8.95
CA VAL A 106 21.87 9.91 -8.77
C VAL A 106 21.38 10.89 -7.70
N ASP A 107 22.02 10.90 -6.53
CA ASP A 107 21.68 11.82 -5.44
C ASP A 107 22.85 11.93 -4.45
N ASP A 108 22.85 12.96 -3.59
CA ASP A 108 23.91 13.21 -2.61
C ASP A 108 24.23 11.98 -1.74
N PRO A 109 23.27 11.29 -1.11
CA PRO A 109 23.55 10.11 -0.29
C PRO A 109 24.23 8.96 -1.04
N LEU A 110 23.91 8.78 -2.32
CA LEU A 110 24.53 7.76 -3.17
C LEU A 110 25.99 8.12 -3.48
N LEU A 111 26.25 9.38 -3.84
CA LEU A 111 27.58 9.87 -4.18
C LEU A 111 28.51 9.90 -2.96
N GLU A 112 28.00 10.33 -1.80
CA GLU A 112 28.71 10.29 -0.54
C GLU A 112 29.10 8.85 -0.14
N ARG A 113 28.16 7.91 -0.33
CA ARG A 113 28.43 6.49 -0.06
C ARG A 113 29.49 5.93 -0.98
N ALA A 114 29.39 6.17 -2.29
CA ALA A 114 30.37 5.72 -3.29
C ALA A 114 31.76 6.28 -3.01
N THR A 115 31.84 7.59 -2.68
CA THR A 115 33.11 8.25 -2.32
C THR A 115 33.71 7.67 -1.05
N ARG A 116 32.92 7.45 0.00
CA ARG A 116 33.36 6.88 1.27
C ARG A 116 33.92 5.47 1.09
N ASP A 117 33.26 4.66 0.26
CA ASP A 117 33.63 3.25 0.06
C ASP A 117 34.67 3.07 -1.08
N GLY A 118 35.01 4.15 -1.79
CA GLY A 118 36.02 4.15 -2.88
C GLY A 118 35.56 3.38 -4.12
N GLU A 119 34.26 3.36 -4.41
CA GLU A 119 33.65 2.66 -5.56
C GLU A 119 32.97 3.62 -6.55
N ASP A 120 32.75 3.15 -7.78
CA ASP A 120 32.00 3.91 -8.78
C ASP A 120 30.51 3.97 -8.38
N TRP A 121 29.93 5.17 -8.37
CA TRP A 121 28.55 5.38 -7.95
C TRP A 121 27.53 4.67 -8.86
N ARG A 122 27.84 4.46 -10.15
CA ARG A 122 26.96 3.74 -11.08
C ARG A 122 26.93 2.25 -10.75
N GLU A 123 28.09 1.68 -10.38
CA GLU A 123 28.18 0.28 -9.95
C GLU A 123 27.46 0.08 -8.62
N LEU A 124 27.60 1.03 -7.68
CA LEU A 124 26.83 1.02 -6.44
C LEU A 124 25.33 1.06 -6.72
N ALA A 125 24.86 2.05 -7.50
CA ALA A 125 23.45 2.22 -7.84
C ALA A 125 22.89 0.96 -8.53
N ARG A 126 23.62 0.40 -9.50
CA ARG A 126 23.21 -0.81 -10.23
C ARG A 126 23.10 -2.02 -9.29
N ARG A 127 24.08 -2.22 -8.41
CA ARG A 127 24.12 -3.34 -7.46
C ARG A 127 22.97 -3.26 -6.46
N GLU A 128 22.75 -2.10 -5.84
CA GLU A 128 21.71 -1.95 -4.84
C GLU A 128 20.30 -1.93 -5.47
N THR A 129 20.14 -1.42 -6.69
CA THR A 129 18.90 -1.55 -7.45
C THR A 129 18.59 -3.02 -7.77
N GLN A 130 19.60 -3.82 -8.11
CA GLN A 130 19.42 -5.24 -8.35
C GLN A 130 18.99 -6.00 -7.09
N ARG A 131 19.62 -5.70 -5.94
CA ARG A 131 19.22 -6.26 -4.64
C ARG A 131 17.79 -5.88 -4.27
N TYR A 132 17.43 -4.62 -4.50
CA TYR A 132 16.05 -4.18 -4.29
C TYR A 132 15.05 -5.01 -5.11
N ARG A 133 15.33 -5.27 -6.39
CA ARG A 133 14.49 -6.12 -7.25
C ARG A 133 14.36 -7.54 -6.71
N GLU A 134 15.48 -8.14 -6.29
CA GLU A 134 15.52 -9.48 -5.70
C GLU A 134 14.71 -9.57 -4.41
N ASP A 135 14.83 -8.56 -3.54
CA ASP A 135 14.04 -8.47 -2.30
C ASP A 135 12.54 -8.32 -2.59
N MET A 136 12.15 -7.47 -3.55
CA MET A 136 10.74 -7.28 -3.93
C MET A 136 10.16 -8.54 -4.59
N GLU A 137 10.93 -9.22 -5.43
CA GLU A 137 10.52 -10.49 -6.04
C GLU A 137 10.35 -11.58 -4.97
N ALA A 138 11.29 -11.71 -4.03
CA ALA A 138 11.20 -12.66 -2.93
C ALA A 138 9.97 -12.43 -2.05
N LEU A 139 9.64 -11.18 -1.76
CA LEU A 139 8.45 -10.77 -1.01
C LEU A 139 7.16 -10.81 -1.86
N ARG A 140 7.22 -11.21 -3.15
CA ARG A 140 6.08 -11.25 -4.08
C ARG A 140 5.36 -9.90 -4.25
N VAL A 141 6.09 -8.81 -4.11
CA VAL A 141 5.60 -7.46 -4.45
C VAL A 141 5.42 -7.39 -5.98
N LEU A 142 4.26 -6.97 -6.45
CA LEU A 142 4.00 -6.82 -7.88
C LEU A 142 4.86 -5.68 -8.46
N PRO A 143 5.49 -5.91 -9.63
CA PRO A 143 6.36 -4.91 -10.23
C PRO A 143 5.58 -3.70 -10.75
N PRO A 144 6.19 -2.51 -10.78
CA PRO A 144 5.62 -1.38 -11.49
C PRO A 144 5.55 -1.65 -13.00
N THR A 145 4.55 -1.08 -13.65
CA THR A 145 4.45 -1.04 -15.13
C THR A 145 5.65 -0.33 -15.73
N HIS A 146 6.11 0.73 -15.04
CA HIS A 146 7.29 1.51 -15.42
C HIS A 146 8.18 1.73 -14.20
N LEU A 147 9.40 1.20 -14.25
CA LEU A 147 10.48 1.47 -13.30
C LEU A 147 11.50 2.38 -13.98
N ILE A 148 11.65 3.63 -13.50
CA ILE A 148 12.38 4.68 -14.21
C ILE A 148 13.52 5.22 -13.34
N GLY A 149 14.76 5.18 -13.85
CA GLY A 149 15.91 5.82 -13.20
C GLY A 149 15.91 7.34 -13.39
N ALA A 150 16.39 8.08 -12.41
CA ALA A 150 16.55 9.54 -12.50
C ALA A 150 17.49 9.92 -13.64
N VAL A 151 18.59 9.17 -13.84
CA VAL A 151 19.52 9.39 -14.96
C VAL A 151 18.85 9.13 -16.31
N GLU A 152 18.04 8.08 -16.43
CA GLU A 152 17.24 7.79 -17.62
C GLU A 152 16.20 8.89 -17.90
N ALA A 153 15.68 9.50 -16.86
CA ALA A 153 14.65 10.53 -16.93
C ALA A 153 15.18 11.94 -17.19
N LEU A 154 16.48 12.19 -17.28
CA LEU A 154 17.06 13.52 -17.48
C LEU A 154 16.36 14.34 -18.59
N PRO A 155 16.13 13.80 -19.81
CA PRO A 155 15.44 14.57 -20.86
C PRO A 155 13.99 14.95 -20.49
N ILE A 156 13.32 14.13 -19.67
CA ILE A 156 11.96 14.39 -19.17
C ILE A 156 12.01 15.53 -18.14
N ILE A 157 12.96 15.43 -17.19
CA ILE A 157 13.18 16.41 -16.13
C ILE A 157 13.53 17.79 -16.71
N GLU A 158 14.39 17.84 -17.72
CA GLU A 158 14.77 19.08 -18.41
C GLU A 158 13.57 19.75 -19.08
N ARG A 159 12.76 18.99 -19.84
CA ARG A 159 11.54 19.52 -20.48
C ARG A 159 10.52 20.01 -19.46
N PHE A 160 10.37 19.28 -18.35
CA PHE A 160 9.47 19.65 -17.27
C PHE A 160 9.94 20.93 -16.57
N SER A 161 11.24 21.04 -16.25
CA SER A 161 11.84 22.22 -15.63
C SER A 161 11.76 23.45 -16.55
N ALA A 162 11.93 23.28 -17.87
CA ALA A 162 11.78 24.36 -18.83
C ALA A 162 10.37 24.99 -18.78
N ARG A 163 9.31 24.19 -18.58
CA ARG A 163 7.94 24.71 -18.40
C ARG A 163 7.80 25.58 -17.15
N MET A 164 8.47 25.22 -16.04
CA MET A 164 8.50 26.07 -14.84
C MET A 164 9.28 27.36 -15.09
N ALA A 165 10.38 27.31 -15.85
CA ALA A 165 11.15 28.50 -16.23
C ALA A 165 10.34 29.46 -17.10
N GLU A 166 9.62 28.95 -18.12
CA GLU A 166 8.72 29.76 -18.98
C GLU A 166 7.63 30.49 -18.18
N ARG A 167 7.27 29.99 -17.01
CA ARG A 167 6.31 30.61 -16.08
C ARG A 167 6.94 31.55 -15.06
N GLY A 168 8.26 31.77 -15.14
CA GLY A 168 8.99 32.63 -14.23
C GLY A 168 9.13 32.07 -12.82
N ALA A 169 8.95 30.77 -12.64
CA ALA A 169 8.99 30.12 -11.33
C ALA A 169 10.41 29.72 -10.90
N LEU A 170 11.39 29.81 -11.78
CA LEU A 170 12.77 29.48 -11.48
C LEU A 170 13.65 30.74 -11.37
N TYR A 171 14.68 30.66 -10.52
CA TYR A 171 15.69 31.70 -10.36
C TYR A 171 17.03 31.12 -9.96
N GLY A 172 18.11 31.88 -10.19
CA GLY A 172 19.46 31.47 -9.82
C GLY A 172 19.82 31.86 -8.39
N VAL A 173 20.54 30.99 -7.70
CA VAL A 173 21.32 31.30 -6.50
C VAL A 173 22.72 30.78 -6.75
N ASP A 174 23.68 31.69 -6.87
CA ASP A 174 24.99 31.41 -7.46
C ASP A 174 24.83 30.77 -8.85
N GLU A 175 25.35 29.55 -9.05
CA GLU A 175 25.22 28.80 -10.29
C GLU A 175 24.06 27.79 -10.28
N ASP A 176 23.42 27.57 -9.12
CA ASP A 176 22.31 26.64 -8.95
C ASP A 176 20.95 27.27 -9.28
N VAL A 177 20.00 26.45 -9.72
CA VAL A 177 18.64 26.88 -10.09
C VAL A 177 17.63 26.40 -9.05
N TYR A 178 16.86 27.34 -8.52
CA TYR A 178 15.85 27.10 -7.49
C TYR A 178 14.44 27.36 -8.02
N PHE A 179 13.49 26.61 -7.49
CA PHE A 179 12.07 26.87 -7.63
C PHE A 179 11.60 27.80 -6.53
N ALA A 180 10.95 28.90 -6.93
CA ALA A 180 10.30 29.83 -6.00
C ALA A 180 8.94 29.26 -5.59
N ARG A 181 8.79 28.81 -4.34
CA ARG A 181 7.52 28.27 -3.85
C ARG A 181 6.35 29.26 -3.96
N SER A 182 6.66 30.56 -3.95
CA SER A 182 5.68 31.65 -4.14
C SER A 182 5.01 31.63 -5.52
N ALA A 183 5.56 30.89 -6.48
CA ALA A 183 4.93 30.68 -7.79
C ALA A 183 3.71 29.75 -7.70
N ASP A 184 3.59 28.97 -6.63
CA ASP A 184 2.42 28.13 -6.38
C ASP A 184 1.57 28.69 -5.22
N PRO A 185 0.44 29.37 -5.52
CA PRO A 185 -0.44 29.89 -4.46
C PRO A 185 -1.12 28.81 -3.62
N ARG A 186 -1.02 27.54 -4.03
CA ARG A 186 -1.58 26.38 -3.35
C ARG A 186 -0.53 25.57 -2.59
N PHE A 187 0.69 26.09 -2.45
CA PHE A 187 1.71 25.46 -1.61
C PHE A 187 1.21 25.31 -0.17
N GLY A 188 1.39 24.14 0.41
CA GLY A 188 0.91 23.78 1.75
C GLY A 188 -0.46 23.08 1.77
N LEU A 189 -1.06 22.77 0.60
CA LEU A 189 -2.33 22.03 0.55
C LEU A 189 -2.21 20.56 0.97
N LEU A 190 -1.03 19.97 0.90
CA LEU A 190 -0.80 18.61 1.37
C LEU A 190 -0.38 18.57 2.84
N SER A 191 0.48 19.48 3.26
CA SER A 191 1.20 19.38 4.53
C SER A 191 1.11 20.60 5.44
N GLY A 192 0.57 21.73 4.94
CA GLY A 192 0.51 22.99 5.65
C GLY A 192 -0.59 23.11 6.70
N PRO A 193 -0.71 24.29 7.33
CA PRO A 193 -1.77 24.56 8.30
C PRO A 193 -3.16 24.30 7.70
N GLY A 194 -3.99 23.56 8.43
CA GLY A 194 -5.36 23.18 7.99
C GLY A 194 -5.45 21.84 7.26
N THR A 195 -4.34 21.20 6.96
CA THR A 195 -4.28 19.80 6.49
C THR A 195 -4.20 18.82 7.65
N ALA A 196 -4.25 17.52 7.37
CA ALA A 196 -4.10 16.49 8.40
C ALA A 196 -2.70 16.51 9.06
N SER A 197 -1.65 16.88 8.31
CA SER A 197 -0.28 17.03 8.85
C SER A 197 -0.09 18.32 9.65
N GLY A 198 -0.70 19.42 9.22
CA GLY A 198 -0.77 20.66 9.97
C GLY A 198 0.55 21.40 10.23
N PHE A 199 1.62 21.13 9.45
CA PHE A 199 2.94 21.70 9.71
C PHE A 199 2.96 23.22 9.60
N GLY A 200 3.53 23.87 10.63
CA GLY A 200 3.79 25.31 10.62
C GLY A 200 5.05 25.68 9.83
N PRO A 201 5.24 26.98 9.47
CA PRO A 201 6.39 27.40 8.66
C PRO A 201 7.76 27.10 9.29
N VAL A 202 7.87 27.17 10.62
CA VAL A 202 9.12 26.85 11.34
C VAL A 202 9.42 25.35 11.24
N GLU A 203 8.44 24.53 11.51
CA GLU A 203 8.56 23.07 11.43
C GLU A 203 8.88 22.62 9.98
N MET A 204 8.23 23.23 8.98
CA MET A 204 8.56 22.97 7.57
C MET A 204 10.03 23.31 7.26
N ALA A 205 10.55 24.40 7.77
CA ALA A 205 11.96 24.77 7.55
C ALA A 205 12.91 23.76 8.22
N GLU A 206 12.59 23.32 9.44
CA GLU A 206 13.35 22.28 10.16
C GLU A 206 13.32 20.93 9.43
N LEU A 207 12.14 20.48 9.00
CA LEU A 207 11.97 19.25 8.24
C LEU A 207 12.72 19.33 6.89
N SER A 208 12.67 20.48 6.22
CA SER A 208 13.41 20.70 4.98
C SER A 208 14.91 20.54 5.21
N ALA A 209 15.46 21.18 6.27
CA ALA A 209 16.88 21.06 6.61
C ALA A 209 17.29 19.62 6.93
N GLN A 210 16.48 18.89 7.69
CA GLN A 210 16.74 17.50 8.05
C GLN A 210 16.72 16.53 6.86
N ARG A 211 16.06 16.93 5.76
CA ARG A 211 15.79 16.07 4.58
C ARG A 211 16.50 16.58 3.32
N GLY A 212 17.67 17.18 3.47
CA GLY A 212 18.55 17.60 2.37
C GLY A 212 18.27 18.99 1.78
N GLY A 213 17.30 19.73 2.34
CA GLY A 213 17.11 21.13 1.98
C GLY A 213 18.10 22.07 2.64
N ASP A 214 18.19 23.29 2.15
CA ASP A 214 19.12 24.32 2.58
C ASP A 214 18.40 25.65 2.95
N PRO A 215 17.50 25.65 3.96
CA PRO A 215 16.66 26.81 4.27
C PRO A 215 17.44 28.08 4.59
N ASN A 216 18.67 27.96 5.06
CA ASN A 216 19.52 29.08 5.47
C ASN A 216 20.49 29.54 4.38
N ARG A 217 20.43 28.99 3.16
CA ARG A 217 21.35 29.35 2.08
C ARG A 217 21.16 30.82 1.68
N PRO A 218 22.24 31.65 1.70
CA PRO A 218 22.17 33.03 1.27
C PRO A 218 21.73 33.14 -0.20
N GLY A 219 20.92 34.16 -0.51
CA GLY A 219 20.42 34.39 -1.89
C GLY A 219 19.08 33.74 -2.20
N LYS A 220 18.58 32.81 -1.39
CA LYS A 220 17.21 32.28 -1.51
C LYS A 220 16.18 33.36 -1.21
N LYS A 221 15.06 33.36 -1.95
CA LYS A 221 13.93 34.29 -1.75
C LYS A 221 13.05 33.85 -0.57
N ASP A 222 12.94 32.55 -0.35
CA ASP A 222 12.22 31.93 0.75
C ASP A 222 12.98 30.70 1.27
N PRO A 223 13.04 30.42 2.59
CA PRO A 223 13.69 29.26 3.15
C PRO A 223 13.26 27.94 2.52
N LEU A 224 11.98 27.84 2.09
CA LEU A 224 11.40 26.63 1.52
C LEU A 224 11.52 26.56 -0.01
N ASP A 225 12.16 27.52 -0.68
CA ASP A 225 12.49 27.37 -2.10
C ASP A 225 13.42 26.19 -2.28
N CYS A 226 13.16 25.33 -3.26
CA CYS A 226 13.90 24.08 -3.40
C CYS A 226 14.73 24.03 -4.68
N LEU A 227 15.81 23.25 -4.62
CA LEU A 227 16.72 23.04 -5.72
C LEU A 227 16.04 22.28 -6.86
N VAL A 228 16.16 22.81 -8.09
CA VAL A 228 15.68 22.18 -9.33
C VAL A 228 16.85 21.66 -10.16
N TRP A 229 17.93 22.44 -10.24
CA TRP A 229 19.14 22.06 -10.96
C TRP A 229 20.37 22.50 -10.18
N ARG A 230 21.21 21.51 -9.82
CA ARG A 230 22.48 21.74 -9.15
C ARG A 230 23.58 21.86 -10.19
N ALA A 231 24.28 22.97 -10.21
CA ALA A 231 25.41 23.16 -11.09
C ALA A 231 26.52 22.16 -10.82
N GLU A 232 27.34 21.89 -11.83
CA GLU A 232 28.47 20.95 -11.76
C GLU A 232 29.38 21.21 -10.56
N ARG A 233 29.76 20.15 -9.89
CA ARG A 233 30.76 20.16 -8.80
C ARG A 233 31.93 19.24 -9.13
N PRO A 234 33.17 19.58 -8.74
CA PRO A 234 34.32 18.72 -8.98
C PRO A 234 34.13 17.33 -8.37
N GLY A 235 34.25 16.29 -9.19
CA GLY A 235 34.13 14.90 -8.76
C GLY A 235 32.67 14.36 -8.70
N GLU A 236 31.66 15.19 -8.94
CA GLU A 236 30.27 14.76 -9.06
C GLU A 236 29.88 14.53 -10.53
N PRO A 237 28.91 13.62 -10.79
CA PRO A 237 28.35 13.46 -12.13
C PRO A 237 27.61 14.73 -12.57
N SER A 238 27.74 15.07 -13.84
CA SER A 238 27.07 16.22 -14.44
C SER A 238 26.67 15.95 -15.88
N TRP A 239 25.59 16.58 -16.32
CA TRP A 239 25.05 16.50 -17.69
C TRP A 239 24.84 17.90 -18.25
N ASP A 240 24.93 18.03 -19.56
CA ASP A 240 24.57 19.26 -20.26
C ASP A 240 23.07 19.48 -20.21
N SER A 241 22.62 20.70 -19.91
CA SER A 241 21.22 21.07 -19.87
C SER A 241 20.99 22.52 -20.25
N PRO A 242 19.74 22.97 -20.52
CA PRO A 242 19.40 24.37 -20.69
C PRO A 242 19.72 25.26 -19.48
N PHE A 243 19.94 24.64 -18.31
CA PHE A 243 20.27 25.31 -17.04
C PHE A 243 21.79 25.33 -16.75
N GLY A 244 22.62 24.93 -17.71
CA GLY A 244 24.05 24.70 -17.52
C GLY A 244 24.39 23.24 -17.21
N ARG A 245 25.69 22.95 -17.10
CA ARG A 245 26.16 21.62 -16.70
C ARG A 245 25.84 21.38 -15.23
N GLY A 246 25.26 20.18 -14.94
CA GLY A 246 24.87 19.85 -13.57
C GLY A 246 24.00 18.62 -13.49
N ARG A 247 23.18 18.55 -12.44
CA ARG A 247 22.24 17.45 -12.19
C ARG A 247 20.92 17.94 -11.59
N PRO A 248 19.81 17.17 -11.72
CA PRO A 248 18.53 17.57 -11.15
C PRO A 248 18.53 17.58 -9.62
N GLY A 249 17.64 18.37 -9.04
CA GLY A 249 17.27 18.28 -7.66
C GLY A 249 16.25 17.14 -7.44
N TRP A 250 16.18 16.62 -6.22
CA TRP A 250 15.41 15.43 -5.88
C TRP A 250 13.89 15.56 -6.14
N HIS A 251 13.27 16.71 -5.85
CA HIS A 251 11.81 16.85 -5.92
C HIS A 251 11.27 16.93 -7.34
N VAL A 252 12.04 17.51 -8.27
CA VAL A 252 11.61 17.66 -9.66
C VAL A 252 11.61 16.36 -10.44
N GLU A 253 12.45 15.39 -10.06
CA GLU A 253 12.52 14.06 -10.67
C GLU A 253 11.15 13.37 -10.62
N CYS A 254 10.60 13.20 -9.40
CA CYS A 254 9.32 12.52 -9.21
C CYS A 254 8.16 13.27 -9.86
N ALA A 255 8.15 14.60 -9.81
CA ALA A 255 7.13 15.41 -10.47
C ALA A 255 7.13 15.19 -11.99
N ALA A 256 8.31 15.22 -12.60
CA ALA A 256 8.49 15.04 -14.04
C ALA A 256 8.14 13.62 -14.50
N ILE A 257 8.66 12.59 -13.80
CA ILE A 257 8.39 11.17 -14.12
C ILE A 257 6.91 10.86 -13.97
N ALA A 258 6.29 11.21 -12.83
CA ALA A 258 4.87 10.96 -12.61
C ALA A 258 4.00 11.59 -13.72
N THR A 259 4.28 12.84 -14.07
CA THR A 259 3.54 13.57 -15.09
C THR A 259 3.70 12.99 -16.49
N GLU A 260 4.91 12.55 -16.85
CA GLU A 260 5.19 11.96 -18.17
C GLU A 260 4.42 10.66 -18.38
N TYR A 261 4.40 9.77 -17.36
CA TYR A 261 3.87 8.41 -17.49
C TYR A 261 2.39 8.29 -17.09
N LEU A 262 1.90 9.16 -16.20
CA LEU A 262 0.52 9.10 -15.69
C LEU A 262 -0.34 10.29 -16.14
N GLY A 263 0.28 11.31 -16.74
CA GLY A 263 -0.40 12.54 -17.14
C GLY A 263 -0.47 13.57 -16.01
N PRO A 264 -1.15 14.71 -16.27
CA PRO A 264 -1.18 15.86 -15.36
C PRO A 264 -1.98 15.59 -14.09
N VAL A 265 -2.86 14.60 -14.11
CA VAL A 265 -3.69 14.17 -12.96
C VAL A 265 -3.73 12.67 -12.95
N PHE A 266 -3.38 12.08 -11.82
CA PHE A 266 -3.44 10.64 -11.58
C PHE A 266 -4.09 10.34 -10.22
N ASP A 267 -4.38 9.07 -9.92
CA ASP A 267 -5.19 8.75 -8.76
C ASP A 267 -4.40 8.83 -7.45
N VAL A 268 -3.30 8.09 -7.30
CA VAL A 268 -2.61 7.96 -6.01
C VAL A 268 -1.13 8.29 -6.13
N GLN A 269 -0.66 9.25 -5.32
CA GLN A 269 0.75 9.39 -4.97
C GLN A 269 1.01 8.70 -3.64
N ALA A 270 1.98 7.78 -3.62
CA ALA A 270 2.27 6.93 -2.50
C ALA A 270 3.74 6.97 -2.07
N GLY A 271 4.00 6.77 -0.78
CA GLY A 271 5.36 6.74 -0.22
C GLY A 271 5.38 6.49 1.28
N GLY A 272 6.52 6.66 1.92
CA GLY A 272 6.62 6.70 3.38
C GLY A 272 6.11 8.01 3.96
N VAL A 273 5.70 8.02 5.21
CA VAL A 273 5.19 9.24 5.89
C VAL A 273 6.23 10.37 5.94
N ASP A 274 7.49 10.04 5.89
CA ASP A 274 8.59 11.01 5.84
C ASP A 274 8.69 11.76 4.50
N LEU A 275 8.00 11.28 3.45
CA LEU A 275 7.93 11.96 2.16
C LEU A 275 6.79 12.99 2.07
N VAL A 276 5.86 13.03 3.02
CA VAL A 276 4.76 14.04 3.04
C VAL A 276 5.32 15.44 2.81
N PHE A 277 6.34 15.80 3.59
CA PHE A 277 7.07 17.05 3.46
C PHE A 277 8.58 16.82 3.65
N PRO A 278 9.46 17.40 2.83
CA PRO A 278 9.14 18.33 1.73
C PRO A 278 8.75 17.66 0.41
N HIS A 279 9.06 16.36 0.21
CA HIS A 279 9.15 15.76 -1.11
C HIS A 279 7.83 15.76 -1.88
N HIS A 280 6.72 15.24 -1.31
CA HIS A 280 5.43 15.18 -1.99
C HIS A 280 4.78 16.56 -2.15
N GLU A 281 4.91 17.44 -1.16
CA GLU A 281 4.44 18.83 -1.27
C GLU A 281 5.17 19.56 -2.41
N MET A 282 6.50 19.45 -2.46
CA MET A 282 7.33 20.10 -3.49
C MET A 282 7.05 19.51 -4.88
N SER A 283 6.97 18.19 -5.01
CA SER A 283 6.65 17.54 -6.28
C SER A 283 5.29 17.97 -6.83
N ALA A 284 4.27 18.03 -5.95
CA ALA A 284 2.95 18.51 -6.30
C ALA A 284 2.97 20.01 -6.69
N SER A 285 3.74 20.83 -5.98
CA SER A 285 3.92 22.24 -6.26
C SER A 285 4.59 22.46 -7.63
N HIS A 286 5.66 21.73 -7.94
CA HIS A 286 6.31 21.75 -9.25
C HIS A 286 5.33 21.41 -10.37
N ALA A 287 4.53 20.35 -10.20
CA ALA A 287 3.56 19.91 -11.18
C ALA A 287 2.44 20.96 -11.40
N ARG A 288 1.89 21.51 -10.32
CA ARG A 288 0.88 22.58 -10.41
C ARG A 288 1.37 23.78 -11.20
N VAL A 289 2.62 24.16 -10.99
CA VAL A 289 3.22 25.28 -11.74
C VAL A 289 3.55 24.90 -13.18
N ALA A 290 4.21 23.75 -13.41
CA ALA A 290 4.61 23.34 -14.76
C ALA A 290 3.42 23.11 -15.70
N LEU A 291 2.27 22.69 -15.17
CA LEU A 291 1.11 22.20 -15.94
C LEU A 291 -0.11 23.13 -15.90
N ALA A 292 -0.03 24.30 -15.24
CA ALA A 292 -1.15 25.23 -15.14
C ALA A 292 -1.78 25.55 -16.54
N PRO A 293 -3.11 25.73 -16.67
CA PRO A 293 -4.06 25.87 -15.54
C PRO A 293 -4.86 24.58 -15.27
N ALA A 294 -4.35 23.63 -14.56
CA ALA A 294 -5.13 22.48 -14.12
C ALA A 294 -5.58 22.67 -12.66
N ASP A 295 -6.89 22.74 -12.40
CA ASP A 295 -7.45 22.91 -11.07
C ASP A 295 -7.07 21.76 -10.11
N HIS A 296 -6.70 20.61 -10.67
CA HIS A 296 -6.34 19.39 -9.95
C HIS A 296 -5.05 18.76 -10.52
N ALA A 297 -4.01 19.57 -10.76
CA ALA A 297 -2.73 19.02 -11.21
C ALA A 297 -2.10 18.15 -10.13
N PHE A 298 -1.55 16.99 -10.53
CA PHE A 298 -0.88 15.97 -9.77
C PHE A 298 -1.83 14.94 -9.15
N ALA A 299 -1.60 14.40 -7.95
CA ALA A 299 -2.39 13.30 -7.41
C ALA A 299 -3.76 13.73 -6.84
N ARG A 300 -4.76 12.84 -6.94
CA ARG A 300 -6.07 12.98 -6.31
C ARG A 300 -6.05 12.55 -4.85
N VAL A 301 -5.21 11.57 -4.52
CA VAL A 301 -5.06 10.98 -3.18
C VAL A 301 -3.57 10.90 -2.86
N TYR A 302 -3.21 11.33 -1.66
CA TYR A 302 -1.86 11.18 -1.13
C TYR A 302 -1.88 10.14 -0.01
N ALA A 303 -1.21 9.01 -0.23
CA ALA A 303 -1.20 7.89 0.71
C ALA A 303 0.21 7.64 1.26
N HIS A 304 0.33 7.50 2.58
CA HIS A 304 1.63 7.37 3.23
C HIS A 304 1.66 6.20 4.20
N ALA A 305 2.72 5.40 4.09
CA ALA A 305 3.00 4.32 5.05
C ALA A 305 3.68 4.88 6.30
N GLY A 306 3.29 4.37 7.46
CA GLY A 306 3.89 4.71 8.75
C GLY A 306 5.34 4.26 8.87
N MET A 307 5.99 4.70 9.95
CA MET A 307 7.39 4.39 10.22
C MET A 307 7.56 3.01 10.84
N VAL A 308 8.58 2.29 10.41
CA VAL A 308 9.04 1.08 11.10
C VAL A 308 10.29 1.44 11.87
N THR A 309 10.23 1.26 13.20
CA THR A 309 11.34 1.49 14.12
C THR A 309 12.05 0.17 14.46
N TYR A 310 13.23 0.26 15.05
CA TYR A 310 13.96 -0.88 15.60
C TYR A 310 14.72 -0.42 16.85
N GLN A 311 14.61 -1.16 17.94
CA GLN A 311 15.20 -0.82 19.24
C GLN A 311 14.74 0.55 19.79
N GLY A 312 13.45 0.87 19.58
CA GLY A 312 12.85 2.13 20.04
C GLY A 312 13.20 3.37 19.21
N GLU A 313 14.04 3.22 18.18
CA GLU A 313 14.54 4.31 17.35
C GLU A 313 14.15 4.16 15.87
N LYS A 314 14.06 5.27 15.13
CA LYS A 314 13.95 5.22 13.67
C LYS A 314 15.12 4.42 13.13
N MET A 315 14.86 3.48 12.21
CA MET A 315 15.93 2.81 11.48
C MET A 315 16.75 3.83 10.71
N SER A 316 18.03 3.92 11.03
CA SER A 316 18.95 4.83 10.34
C SER A 316 20.36 4.23 10.27
N LYS A 317 21.12 4.63 9.24
CA LYS A 317 22.51 4.19 9.07
C LYS A 317 23.43 4.71 10.14
N SER A 318 23.20 5.95 10.57
CA SER A 318 24.02 6.59 11.61
C SER A 318 23.97 5.82 12.92
N LEU A 319 22.84 5.16 13.19
CA LEU A 319 22.64 4.31 14.37
C LEU A 319 23.07 2.85 14.12
N GLY A 320 23.28 2.45 12.85
CA GLY A 320 23.63 1.06 12.51
C GLY A 320 22.54 0.04 12.82
N ASN A 321 21.29 0.48 12.98
CA ASN A 321 20.14 -0.32 13.41
C ASN A 321 19.21 -0.72 12.25
N LEU A 322 19.74 -0.87 11.04
CA LEU A 322 18.95 -1.30 9.88
C LEU A 322 18.75 -2.82 9.86
N VAL A 323 17.52 -3.25 9.66
CA VAL A 323 17.17 -4.65 9.41
C VAL A 323 16.92 -4.82 7.92
N PHE A 324 17.80 -5.57 7.25
CA PHE A 324 17.76 -5.76 5.80
C PHE A 324 16.99 -7.02 5.42
N VAL A 325 16.11 -6.94 4.41
CA VAL A 325 15.36 -8.08 3.87
C VAL A 325 16.32 -9.17 3.38
N SER A 326 17.31 -8.80 2.57
CA SER A 326 18.32 -9.74 2.06
C SER A 326 19.09 -10.47 3.16
N ARG A 327 19.30 -9.82 4.32
CA ARG A 327 19.94 -10.46 5.47
C ARG A 327 19.02 -11.49 6.13
N LEU A 328 17.75 -11.15 6.35
CA LEU A 328 16.77 -12.09 6.90
C LEU A 328 16.64 -13.33 5.99
N LEU A 329 16.60 -13.13 4.68
CA LEU A 329 16.56 -14.21 3.69
C LEU A 329 17.83 -15.09 3.74
N ALA A 330 19.00 -14.47 3.83
CA ALA A 330 20.29 -15.18 3.95
C ALA A 330 20.40 -15.99 5.26
N ASP A 331 19.80 -15.49 6.34
CA ASP A 331 19.72 -16.18 7.62
C ASP A 331 18.62 -17.28 7.65
N GLY A 332 17.93 -17.52 6.52
CA GLY A 332 16.99 -18.63 6.32
C GLY A 332 15.54 -18.30 6.65
N ALA A 333 15.18 -17.03 6.83
CA ALA A 333 13.78 -16.65 7.02
C ALA A 333 12.97 -16.93 5.75
N ASP A 334 11.79 -17.55 5.91
CA ASP A 334 10.84 -17.71 4.80
C ASP A 334 10.34 -16.33 4.34
N PRO A 335 10.47 -15.97 3.05
CA PRO A 335 10.02 -14.67 2.55
C PRO A 335 8.53 -14.43 2.81
N MET A 336 7.70 -15.48 2.82
CA MET A 336 6.27 -15.36 3.15
C MET A 336 6.04 -15.09 4.64
N ALA A 337 6.94 -15.54 5.53
CA ALA A 337 6.89 -15.17 6.95
C ALA A 337 7.26 -13.70 7.15
N ILE A 338 8.28 -13.20 6.43
CA ILE A 338 8.60 -11.76 6.43
C ILE A 338 7.39 -10.96 5.95
N ARG A 339 6.82 -11.31 4.80
CA ARG A 339 5.62 -10.65 4.27
C ARG A 339 4.44 -10.71 5.25
N MET A 340 4.20 -11.85 5.90
CA MET A 340 3.18 -12.02 6.93
C MET A 340 3.37 -11.05 8.10
N SER A 341 4.62 -10.87 8.53
CA SER A 341 4.99 -9.95 9.60
C SER A 341 4.70 -8.50 9.22
N LEU A 342 5.00 -8.10 7.99
CA LEU A 342 4.70 -6.77 7.48
C LEU A 342 3.19 -6.51 7.45
N LEU A 343 2.40 -7.48 6.97
CA LEU A 343 0.94 -7.37 6.86
C LEU A 343 0.22 -7.46 8.21
N ALA A 344 0.90 -7.88 9.28
CA ALA A 344 0.33 -7.91 10.62
C ALA A 344 0.08 -6.52 11.22
N HIS A 345 0.61 -5.47 10.58
CA HIS A 345 0.45 -4.07 10.99
C HIS A 345 -0.30 -3.29 9.92
N HIS A 346 -1.15 -2.36 10.36
CA HIS A 346 -1.82 -1.47 9.42
C HIS A 346 -0.79 -0.55 8.77
N TYR A 347 -0.84 -0.37 7.45
CA TYR A 347 0.21 0.34 6.70
C TYR A 347 0.48 1.76 7.19
N ARG A 348 -0.53 2.47 7.74
CA ARG A 348 -0.39 3.83 8.26
C ARG A 348 0.12 3.90 9.70
N SER A 349 0.13 2.79 10.42
CA SER A 349 0.58 2.77 11.82
C SER A 349 2.10 2.75 11.90
N ASP A 350 2.64 3.51 12.83
CA ASP A 350 4.02 3.33 13.26
C ASP A 350 4.12 2.07 14.12
N TRP A 351 5.16 1.28 13.92
CA TRP A 351 5.38 0.05 14.66
C TRP A 351 6.86 -0.33 14.75
N GLU A 352 7.19 -1.21 15.67
CA GLU A 352 8.55 -1.63 15.92
C GLU A 352 8.80 -3.04 15.38
N TRP A 353 9.87 -3.20 14.57
CA TRP A 353 10.36 -4.51 14.19
C TRP A 353 11.10 -5.15 15.36
N THR A 354 10.77 -6.41 15.68
CA THR A 354 11.47 -7.24 16.66
C THR A 354 11.56 -8.68 16.15
N ASP A 355 12.43 -9.49 16.77
CA ASP A 355 12.51 -10.92 16.47
C ASP A 355 11.18 -11.63 16.78
N ALA A 356 10.41 -11.12 17.75
CA ALA A 356 9.08 -11.65 18.07
C ALA A 356 8.09 -11.42 16.91
N VAL A 357 8.14 -10.28 16.24
CA VAL A 357 7.29 -9.98 15.07
C VAL A 357 7.53 -10.99 13.96
N LEU A 358 8.80 -11.32 13.68
CA LEU A 358 9.14 -12.36 12.70
C LEU A 358 8.68 -13.75 13.17
N GLY A 359 8.88 -14.08 14.46
CA GLY A 359 8.43 -15.32 15.04
C GLY A 359 6.92 -15.52 14.95
N ASP A 360 6.14 -14.47 15.20
CA ASP A 360 4.68 -14.47 15.06
C ASP A 360 4.25 -14.68 13.60
N GLY A 361 4.95 -14.03 12.66
CA GLY A 361 4.75 -14.24 11.22
C GLY A 361 5.01 -15.67 10.79
N GLN A 362 6.11 -16.29 11.28
CA GLN A 362 6.44 -17.70 11.04
C GLN A 362 5.37 -18.64 11.62
N ALA A 363 4.95 -18.41 12.84
CA ALA A 363 3.95 -19.23 13.51
C ALA A 363 2.58 -19.14 12.79
N ARG A 364 2.16 -17.95 12.38
CA ARG A 364 0.93 -17.75 11.62
C ARG A 364 0.98 -18.47 10.27
N LEU A 365 2.08 -18.33 9.53
CA LEU A 365 2.30 -19.01 8.25
C LEU A 365 2.26 -20.54 8.40
N ALA A 366 2.94 -21.07 9.39
CA ALA A 366 2.94 -22.51 9.70
C ALA A 366 1.53 -23.02 10.02
N ARG A 367 0.74 -22.25 10.79
CA ARG A 367 -0.66 -22.57 11.12
C ARG A 367 -1.53 -22.61 9.85
N TRP A 368 -1.41 -21.66 8.95
CA TRP A 368 -2.18 -21.64 7.70
C TRP A 368 -1.79 -22.80 6.78
N ARG A 369 -0.49 -23.10 6.66
CA ARG A 369 0.01 -24.28 5.92
C ARG A 369 -0.51 -25.57 6.50
N ALA A 370 -0.56 -25.71 7.83
CA ALA A 370 -1.11 -26.88 8.50
C ALA A 370 -2.62 -27.05 8.22
N ALA A 371 -3.39 -25.96 8.22
CA ALA A 371 -4.80 -25.99 7.90
C ALA A 371 -5.06 -26.47 6.46
N LEU A 372 -4.30 -25.95 5.50
CA LEU A 372 -4.39 -26.39 4.10
C LEU A 372 -3.93 -27.84 3.92
N GLY A 373 -2.80 -28.22 4.50
CA GLY A 373 -2.29 -29.60 4.43
C GLY A 373 -3.29 -30.60 4.98
N ARG A 374 -4.04 -30.22 6.02
CA ARG A 374 -5.13 -31.05 6.55
C ARG A 374 -6.27 -31.23 5.53
N ALA A 375 -6.64 -30.17 4.78
CA ALA A 375 -7.66 -30.29 3.74
C ALA A 375 -7.18 -31.13 2.55
N GLU A 376 -5.91 -30.98 2.15
CA GLU A 376 -5.31 -31.74 1.03
C GLU A 376 -5.10 -33.22 1.37
N ALA A 377 -4.83 -33.55 2.61
CA ALA A 377 -4.66 -34.93 3.11
C ALA A 377 -5.99 -35.64 3.42
N ALA A 378 -7.13 -34.94 3.29
CA ALA A 378 -8.42 -35.54 3.61
C ALA A 378 -8.76 -36.70 2.65
N VAL A 379 -8.95 -37.88 3.22
CA VAL A 379 -9.50 -39.02 2.48
C VAL A 379 -10.96 -38.69 2.13
N PRO A 380 -11.41 -38.97 0.87
CA PRO A 380 -12.81 -38.74 0.51
C PRO A 380 -13.75 -39.37 1.57
N TYR A 381 -14.72 -38.61 2.02
CA TYR A 381 -15.75 -39.12 2.93
C TYR A 381 -16.36 -40.38 2.28
N PRO A 382 -16.45 -41.54 2.98
CA PRO A 382 -17.13 -42.70 2.45
C PRO A 382 -18.55 -42.28 2.05
N ASP A 383 -19.04 -42.71 0.89
CA ASP A 383 -20.37 -42.41 0.40
C ASP A 383 -21.39 -42.57 1.53
N ALA A 384 -22.40 -41.73 1.57
CA ALA A 384 -23.40 -41.67 2.65
C ALA A 384 -24.12 -42.99 2.93
N ASP A 385 -24.05 -43.94 1.98
CA ASP A 385 -24.57 -45.32 2.12
C ASP A 385 -23.66 -46.26 2.97
N SER A 386 -22.42 -45.82 3.30
CA SER A 386 -21.46 -46.59 4.09
C SER A 386 -21.18 -46.03 5.48
N ALA A 387 -21.85 -44.97 5.90
CA ALA A 387 -21.70 -44.41 7.22
C ALA A 387 -22.31 -45.36 8.26
N PRO A 388 -21.58 -45.79 9.33
CA PRO A 388 -22.19 -46.55 10.39
C PRO A 388 -23.28 -45.67 11.03
N ALA A 389 -24.48 -46.25 11.18
CA ALA A 389 -25.58 -45.58 11.89
C ALA A 389 -25.09 -45.11 13.27
N PRO A 390 -25.47 -43.92 13.73
CA PRO A 390 -25.12 -43.49 15.07
C PRO A 390 -25.63 -44.55 16.06
N ALA A 391 -24.74 -45.03 16.93
CA ALA A 391 -25.08 -45.97 17.97
C ALA A 391 -26.24 -45.38 18.78
N ALA A 392 -27.40 -46.05 18.71
CA ALA A 392 -28.56 -45.68 19.51
C ALA A 392 -28.17 -45.82 20.99
N SER A 393 -28.02 -44.73 21.68
CA SER A 393 -27.95 -44.73 23.14
C SER A 393 -29.38 -45.06 23.64
N GLU A 394 -29.64 -46.29 24.00
CA GLU A 394 -30.78 -46.65 24.77
C GLU A 394 -30.68 -45.98 26.16
N THR A 395 -31.25 -44.83 26.30
CA THR A 395 -31.59 -44.31 27.64
C THR A 395 -33.10 -44.52 27.80
N GLU A 396 -33.42 -45.59 28.57
CA GLU A 396 -34.73 -45.76 29.17
C GLU A 396 -35.09 -44.53 30.01
N PHE A 397 -36.03 -43.70 29.54
CA PHE A 397 -36.66 -42.73 30.39
C PHE A 397 -37.94 -43.38 30.97
N GLY A 398 -37.81 -43.75 32.27
CA GLY A 398 -38.93 -44.10 33.10
C GLY A 398 -39.87 -42.92 33.28
N GLY A 399 -41.17 -43.17 33.02
CA GLY A 399 -42.23 -42.18 33.19
C GLY A 399 -42.41 -41.82 34.67
N GLY A 400 -42.58 -40.55 34.93
CA GLY A 400 -43.01 -40.00 36.20
C GLY A 400 -43.78 -38.72 35.94
N GLU A 401 -45.13 -38.87 35.96
CA GLU A 401 -46.04 -37.75 36.00
C GLU A 401 -45.94 -37.02 37.34
N THR A 402 -45.70 -35.70 37.34
CA THR A 402 -46.00 -34.86 38.49
C THR A 402 -46.56 -33.53 38.02
N GLU A 403 -47.86 -33.34 38.30
CA GLU A 403 -48.56 -32.05 38.27
C GLU A 403 -47.95 -31.09 39.31
N PHE A 404 -47.75 -29.86 38.96
CA PHE A 404 -47.75 -28.67 39.83
C PHE A 404 -48.07 -27.45 38.98
N GLY A 405 -49.16 -26.72 39.11
CA GLY A 405 -49.61 -25.91 40.21
C GLY A 405 -49.17 -24.47 39.96
N GLY A 406 -50.09 -23.59 39.48
CA GLY A 406 -49.82 -22.20 39.15
C GLY A 406 -49.44 -21.31 40.33
N GLY A 407 -48.82 -20.20 40.06
CA GLY A 407 -48.55 -19.16 41.01
C GLY A 407 -48.11 -17.87 40.30
N GLU A 408 -49.03 -16.96 40.13
CA GLU A 408 -48.75 -15.59 39.72
C GLU A 408 -48.09 -14.83 40.87
N THR A 409 -47.06 -14.07 40.60
CA THR A 409 -46.69 -12.91 41.44
C THR A 409 -46.21 -11.77 40.58
N GLU A 410 -46.99 -10.70 40.61
CA GLU A 410 -46.62 -9.34 40.20
C GLU A 410 -45.56 -8.75 41.11
N PHE A 411 -44.61 -8.01 40.54
CA PHE A 411 -43.90 -6.85 41.12
C PHE A 411 -43.35 -6.02 39.99
N GLY A 412 -43.73 -4.83 39.73
CA GLY A 412 -43.66 -3.56 40.38
C GLY A 412 -42.41 -2.79 39.91
N GLY A 413 -42.62 -1.88 39.00
CA GLY A 413 -42.08 -0.59 38.56
C GLY A 413 -40.66 -0.15 39.00
N GLY A 414 -39.96 0.46 38.02
CA GLY A 414 -38.80 1.31 38.26
C GLY A 414 -38.18 1.79 36.95
N GLU A 415 -38.66 2.93 36.46
CA GLU A 415 -38.09 3.63 35.33
C GLU A 415 -36.76 4.25 35.66
N THR A 416 -35.74 4.03 34.82
CA THR A 416 -34.64 4.98 34.67
C THR A 416 -34.29 5.07 33.19
N GLU A 417 -34.55 6.24 32.60
CA GLU A 417 -34.15 6.67 31.28
C GLU A 417 -32.63 6.76 31.20
N PHE A 418 -32.02 6.06 30.24
CA PHE A 418 -30.76 6.44 29.65
C PHE A 418 -30.90 6.42 28.13
N GLY A 419 -30.81 7.62 27.55
CA GLY A 419 -30.81 7.83 26.11
C GLY A 419 -29.50 7.29 25.51
N GLY A 420 -29.61 6.29 24.64
CA GLY A 420 -28.58 5.82 23.76
C GLY A 420 -29.10 5.84 22.34
N GLY A 421 -28.56 6.74 21.51
CA GLY A 421 -28.92 6.83 20.10
C GLY A 421 -28.43 5.57 19.37
N GLU A 422 -29.35 4.76 18.91
CA GLU A 422 -29.11 3.68 17.95
C GLU A 422 -28.89 4.30 16.56
N ALA A 423 -27.68 4.15 16.04
CA ALA A 423 -27.42 4.38 14.63
C ALA A 423 -27.93 3.15 13.87
N GLU A 424 -29.04 3.29 13.18
CA GLU A 424 -29.54 2.30 12.21
C GLU A 424 -28.52 2.13 11.08
N PHE A 425 -27.74 1.06 11.12
CA PHE A 425 -27.06 0.52 9.96
C PHE A 425 -28.07 -0.28 9.13
N GLY A 426 -28.74 0.40 8.23
CA GLY A 426 -29.53 -0.20 7.16
C GLY A 426 -28.60 -0.88 6.15
N GLY A 427 -28.09 -2.07 6.47
CA GLY A 427 -27.42 -2.94 5.51
C GLY A 427 -28.48 -3.53 4.56
N ARG A 428 -28.54 -3.06 3.31
CA ARG A 428 -29.16 -3.83 2.23
C ARG A 428 -28.36 -5.13 2.11
N GLU A 429 -28.96 -6.25 2.47
CA GLU A 429 -28.47 -7.57 2.09
C GLU A 429 -28.40 -7.62 0.56
N ALA A 430 -27.18 -7.66 0.04
CA ALA A 430 -26.97 -7.94 -1.36
C ALA A 430 -27.46 -9.38 -1.60
N GLU A 431 -28.49 -9.56 -2.42
CA GLU A 431 -28.91 -10.85 -2.94
C GLU A 431 -27.74 -11.52 -3.65
N PHE A 432 -27.06 -12.40 -2.94
CA PHE A 432 -26.11 -13.32 -3.54
C PHE A 432 -26.87 -14.40 -4.30
N GLY A 433 -26.59 -14.45 -5.62
CA GLY A 433 -27.23 -15.32 -6.60
C GLY A 433 -27.37 -16.77 -6.15
N ALA A 434 -28.34 -17.44 -6.76
CA ALA A 434 -28.90 -18.74 -6.53
C ALA A 434 -27.95 -19.84 -6.00
N PRO A 435 -28.42 -20.78 -5.18
CA PRO A 435 -27.65 -21.90 -4.63
C PRO A 435 -27.35 -22.94 -5.71
N GLY A 436 -26.21 -22.75 -6.40
CA GLY A 436 -25.76 -23.62 -7.50
C GLY A 436 -24.24 -23.82 -7.58
N SER A 437 -23.41 -22.98 -6.92
CA SER A 437 -21.97 -23.17 -6.85
C SER A 437 -21.64 -23.98 -5.59
N GLY A 438 -21.10 -25.19 -5.75
CA GLY A 438 -20.75 -26.11 -4.67
C GLY A 438 -19.58 -25.68 -3.78
N LEU A 439 -19.32 -24.37 -3.65
CA LEU A 439 -18.32 -23.79 -2.74
C LEU A 439 -18.90 -23.74 -1.31
N ALA A 440 -18.08 -24.10 -0.33
CA ALA A 440 -18.49 -24.01 1.05
C ALA A 440 -18.78 -22.55 1.44
N SER A 441 -19.91 -22.30 2.08
CA SER A 441 -20.36 -20.97 2.52
C SER A 441 -19.27 -20.23 3.34
N GLU A 442 -18.49 -20.96 4.13
CA GLU A 442 -17.38 -20.42 4.93
C GLU A 442 -16.25 -19.83 4.07
N ALA A 443 -15.82 -20.51 2.99
CA ALA A 443 -14.76 -20.01 2.10
C ALA A 443 -15.21 -18.78 1.31
N VAL A 444 -16.46 -18.73 0.87
CA VAL A 444 -17.06 -17.54 0.24
C VAL A 444 -17.08 -16.38 1.25
N GLY A 445 -17.40 -16.66 2.51
CA GLY A 445 -17.33 -15.69 3.60
C GLY A 445 -15.91 -15.15 3.84
N VAL A 446 -14.88 -16.01 3.75
CA VAL A 446 -13.47 -15.58 3.82
C VAL A 446 -13.12 -14.63 2.68
N LEU A 447 -13.44 -15.00 1.43
CA LEU A 447 -13.20 -14.13 0.26
C LEU A 447 -13.88 -12.77 0.42
N ALA A 448 -15.17 -12.77 0.75
CA ALA A 448 -15.95 -11.54 0.95
C ALA A 448 -15.37 -10.68 2.09
N GLY A 449 -15.01 -11.30 3.19
CA GLY A 449 -14.43 -10.63 4.35
C GLY A 449 -13.04 -10.02 4.05
N VAL A 450 -12.15 -10.76 3.38
CA VAL A 450 -10.83 -10.25 2.97
C VAL A 450 -10.99 -9.07 2.01
N ARG A 451 -11.90 -9.16 1.03
CA ARG A 451 -12.25 -8.06 0.13
C ARG A 451 -12.71 -6.82 0.88
N ALA A 452 -13.62 -6.99 1.84
CA ALA A 452 -14.15 -5.88 2.64
C ALA A 452 -13.07 -5.19 3.46
N ARG A 453 -12.16 -5.94 4.09
CA ARG A 453 -11.05 -5.38 4.87
C ARG A 453 -10.05 -4.61 3.99
N LEU A 454 -9.66 -5.18 2.86
CA LEU A 454 -8.72 -4.51 1.95
C LEU A 454 -9.36 -3.33 1.18
N ARG A 455 -10.68 -3.28 1.06
CA ARG A 455 -11.39 -2.09 0.59
C ARG A 455 -11.25 -0.92 1.56
N ASP A 456 -11.30 -1.19 2.85
CA ASP A 456 -11.34 -0.20 3.91
C ASP A 456 -9.91 0.12 4.37
N ASP A 457 -9.28 1.06 3.67
CA ASP A 457 -7.94 1.57 3.96
C ASP A 457 -6.86 0.47 4.05
N LEU A 458 -6.98 -0.56 3.22
CA LEU A 458 -6.07 -1.71 3.15
C LEU A 458 -5.86 -2.39 4.52
N ASP A 459 -6.93 -2.59 5.29
CA ASP A 459 -6.88 -3.24 6.62
C ASP A 459 -6.36 -4.69 6.50
N ALA A 460 -5.04 -4.82 6.31
CA ALA A 460 -4.37 -6.12 6.24
C ALA A 460 -4.47 -6.90 7.56
N PRO A 461 -4.28 -6.30 8.76
CA PRO A 461 -4.47 -7.02 10.01
C PRO A 461 -5.86 -7.65 10.15
N GLY A 462 -6.90 -6.91 9.76
CA GLY A 462 -8.27 -7.42 9.75
C GLY A 462 -8.48 -8.54 8.73
N ALA A 463 -7.85 -8.47 7.56
CA ALA A 463 -7.87 -9.52 6.56
C ALA A 463 -7.15 -10.79 7.05
N LEU A 464 -5.97 -10.66 7.67
CA LEU A 464 -5.25 -11.78 8.30
C LEU A 464 -6.11 -12.46 9.38
N ALA A 465 -6.78 -11.69 10.24
CA ALA A 465 -7.64 -12.22 11.30
C ALA A 465 -8.84 -13.02 10.76
N ILE A 466 -9.33 -12.71 9.56
CA ILE A 466 -10.38 -13.52 8.90
C ILE A 466 -9.84 -14.89 8.52
N VAL A 467 -8.65 -14.92 7.91
CA VAL A 467 -7.99 -16.16 7.50
C VAL A 467 -7.58 -16.99 8.73
N ASP A 468 -7.13 -16.33 9.81
CA ASP A 468 -6.82 -17.02 11.08
C ASP A 468 -8.01 -17.80 11.62
N ARG A 469 -9.19 -17.17 11.69
CA ARG A 469 -10.42 -17.84 12.16
C ARG A 469 -10.80 -19.03 11.29
N TRP A 470 -10.67 -18.91 9.98
CA TRP A 470 -10.90 -20.02 9.07
C TRP A 470 -9.90 -21.16 9.29
N ALA A 471 -8.61 -20.86 9.43
CA ALA A 471 -7.58 -21.85 9.68
C ALA A 471 -7.82 -22.60 11.01
N ASP A 472 -8.17 -21.87 12.07
CA ASP A 472 -8.49 -22.46 13.38
C ASP A 472 -9.74 -23.34 13.31
N SER A 473 -10.80 -22.89 12.60
CA SER A 473 -12.01 -23.69 12.36
C SER A 473 -11.67 -25.01 11.65
N LEU A 474 -10.85 -24.94 10.59
CA LEU A 474 -10.46 -26.13 9.83
C LEU A 474 -9.58 -27.09 10.64
N LEU A 475 -8.66 -26.55 11.44
CA LEU A 475 -7.81 -27.37 12.33
C LEU A 475 -8.59 -28.03 13.46
N ALA A 476 -9.63 -27.36 13.97
CA ALA A 476 -10.50 -27.89 15.03
C ALA A 476 -11.50 -28.94 14.56
N LYS A 477 -11.80 -29.04 13.25
CA LYS A 477 -12.71 -30.07 12.73
C LYS A 477 -12.21 -31.48 13.09
N ALA A 478 -13.11 -32.32 13.60
CA ALA A 478 -12.88 -33.74 13.89
C ALA A 478 -12.35 -34.46 12.63
N PRO A 479 -11.87 -35.74 12.70
CA PRO A 479 -11.07 -36.37 11.65
C PRO A 479 -11.68 -36.34 10.24
N TRP A 480 -12.93 -35.96 10.13
CA TRP A 480 -13.67 -35.96 8.86
C TRP A 480 -13.74 -34.57 8.24
N ILE A 481 -12.98 -34.37 7.16
CA ILE A 481 -13.06 -33.19 6.29
C ILE A 481 -13.94 -33.58 5.08
N THR A 482 -14.93 -32.76 4.77
CA THR A 482 -15.84 -33.01 3.66
C THR A 482 -15.25 -32.58 2.33
N PRO A 483 -15.71 -33.09 1.16
CA PRO A 483 -15.32 -32.59 -0.16
C PRO A 483 -15.56 -31.08 -0.34
N ARG A 484 -16.58 -30.51 0.38
CA ARG A 484 -16.83 -29.06 0.42
C ARG A 484 -15.72 -28.30 1.16
N ASP A 485 -15.19 -28.87 2.24
CA ASP A 485 -14.06 -28.25 2.95
C ASP A 485 -12.79 -28.21 2.07
N VAL A 486 -12.54 -29.27 1.29
CA VAL A 486 -11.40 -29.32 0.35
C VAL A 486 -11.53 -28.28 -0.75
N SER A 487 -12.71 -28.17 -1.38
CA SER A 487 -12.95 -27.14 -2.41
C SER A 487 -12.94 -25.73 -1.83
N GLY A 488 -13.43 -25.54 -0.61
CA GLY A 488 -13.35 -24.29 0.13
C GLY A 488 -11.92 -23.89 0.47
N ALA A 489 -11.09 -24.84 0.92
CA ALA A 489 -9.68 -24.59 1.22
C ALA A 489 -8.89 -24.12 0.00
N ARG A 490 -9.19 -24.63 -1.20
CA ARG A 490 -8.61 -24.14 -2.45
C ARG A 490 -8.96 -22.69 -2.72
N LEU A 491 -10.24 -22.30 -2.60
CA LEU A 491 -10.65 -20.91 -2.76
C LEU A 491 -9.97 -19.99 -1.76
N VAL A 492 -9.82 -20.41 -0.50
CA VAL A 492 -9.12 -19.63 0.52
C VAL A 492 -7.63 -19.50 0.17
N LYS A 493 -6.96 -20.57 -0.26
CA LYS A 493 -5.56 -20.51 -0.75
C LYS A 493 -5.40 -19.51 -1.90
N GLU A 494 -6.28 -19.57 -2.91
CA GLU A 494 -6.27 -18.62 -4.03
C GLU A 494 -6.57 -17.18 -3.55
N THR A 495 -7.46 -17.00 -2.55
CA THR A 495 -7.76 -15.69 -1.95
C THR A 495 -6.53 -15.12 -1.24
N ILE A 496 -5.82 -15.92 -0.46
CA ILE A 496 -4.60 -15.52 0.24
C ILE A 496 -3.51 -15.10 -0.77
N ASP A 497 -3.30 -15.89 -1.80
CA ASP A 497 -2.32 -15.56 -2.85
C ASP A 497 -2.73 -14.28 -3.60
N ALA A 498 -3.95 -14.21 -4.12
CA ALA A 498 -4.39 -13.09 -4.92
C ALA A 498 -4.42 -11.78 -4.15
N ARG A 499 -4.88 -11.80 -2.90
CA ARG A 499 -5.20 -10.58 -2.12
C ARG A 499 -4.09 -10.16 -1.17
N LEU A 500 -3.37 -11.12 -0.59
CA LEU A 500 -2.30 -10.87 0.38
C LEU A 500 -0.90 -11.14 -0.21
N GLY A 501 -0.81 -11.76 -1.39
CA GLY A 501 0.45 -12.12 -2.03
C GLY A 501 1.24 -13.19 -1.30
N ILE A 502 0.60 -13.98 -0.45
CA ILE A 502 1.21 -15.04 0.34
C ILE A 502 0.94 -16.39 -0.32
N THR A 503 1.99 -17.15 -0.59
CA THR A 503 1.90 -18.55 -1.03
C THR A 503 2.04 -19.49 0.15
N LEU A 504 1.18 -20.50 0.17
CA LEU A 504 1.09 -21.48 1.24
C LEU A 504 1.56 -22.86 0.78
#